data_e09fa376b1503f26442d00b55b88795f
#
_entry.id   e09fa376b1503f26442d00b55b88795f
#
_cell.length_a   1.000
_cell.length_b   1.000
_cell.length_c   1.000
_cell.angle_alpha   90.00
_cell.angle_beta   90.00
_cell.angle_gamma   90.00
#
_symmetry.space_group_name_H-M   'P 1'
#
loop_
_entity.id
_entity.type
_entity.pdbx_description
1 polymer ?
#
loop_
_entity_poly.entity_id
_entity_poly.type
_entity_poly.pdbx_seq_one_letter_code
_entity_poly.pdbx_strand_id
1 'polypeptide(L)'
;MNTTKTYRNFFIFMTGTTIISGIVTLICPVVLNLWNSQGASLTVGKIGILCLITVAALLLELILILVREQFACHYNQANFENYLMKFLHLKYDFLLEKGASNLLQRIQQAVNCMYNYMTGDVFTIWSNLLIVFVSAILMLLQIPVAGLVMLLELPIELWGYKILNQKLMSYSKQLQENSAKAYSQILSYIENIDYLKQCHTYEVLLEQLKPSEQLLYQSMRDVNIVARGGSQLLHSAKQIIQMISLALAVYQVSLQKENPLLLLMATIFIPLFFQSLSAITNANLRKSELTISKAFLKELNENIENSFAFTDLKEISSLTIHLEQLVLHGKILTKEIHGEYQKGDIVWIKGPSGTGKSTLVKLLIKFRNTDGTSFNNISFNGIPLSSLDPGQVRSLVSYLPQSTPIVEGTLRENLFFNRSYSPHEEELLLQSGILSTLLAHKSFDSPILENGSNLSGGEKQRIALARAFLEHPDVLILDEVTSSLDQSAATQLLNLVLQDSQKRITFIISHDLLPAQYAGKTLNLTP
;
A
#
# COMPACT_ATOMS: atom_id res chain seq x y z
N MET A 1 12.41 -11.42 13.24
CA MET A 1 11.69 -12.70 13.39
C MET A 1 11.57 -13.35 12.02
N ASN A 2 11.88 -14.64 11.84
CA ASN A 2 12.00 -15.29 10.53
C ASN A 2 10.60 -15.55 9.93
N THR A 3 9.97 -14.51 9.39
CA THR A 3 8.58 -14.52 8.85
C THR A 3 8.35 -15.63 7.82
N THR A 4 9.36 -15.95 7.00
CA THR A 4 9.28 -17.01 5.97
C THR A 4 9.14 -18.41 6.55
N LYS A 5 9.83 -18.72 7.66
CA LYS A 5 9.79 -20.05 8.30
C LYS A 5 8.47 -20.27 9.06
N THR A 6 8.00 -19.26 9.77
CA THR A 6 6.71 -19.26 10.48
C THR A 6 5.57 -19.40 9.48
N TYR A 7 5.64 -18.69 8.35
CA TYR A 7 4.67 -18.77 7.28
C TYR A 7 4.62 -20.16 6.63
N ARG A 8 5.76 -20.79 6.36
CA ARG A 8 5.82 -22.14 5.78
C ARG A 8 5.17 -23.18 6.71
N ASN A 9 5.45 -23.12 8.01
CA ASN A 9 4.86 -24.04 8.98
C ASN A 9 3.34 -23.84 9.10
N PHE A 10 2.88 -22.60 9.09
CA PHE A 10 1.44 -22.29 9.06
C PHE A 10 0.77 -22.82 7.79
N PHE A 11 1.37 -22.59 6.62
CA PHE A 11 0.84 -23.10 5.36
C PHE A 11 0.72 -24.63 5.35
N ILE A 12 1.72 -25.35 5.85
CA ILE A 12 1.68 -26.82 5.99
C ILE A 12 0.57 -27.24 6.96
N PHE A 13 0.46 -26.57 8.10
CA PHE A 13 -0.60 -26.86 9.09
C PHE A 13 -1.99 -26.64 8.48
N MET A 14 -2.20 -25.50 7.83
CA MET A 14 -3.50 -25.16 7.23
C MET A 14 -3.86 -26.07 6.04
N THR A 15 -2.92 -26.41 5.17
CA THR A 15 -3.16 -27.38 4.09
C THR A 15 -3.54 -28.75 4.67
N GLY A 16 -2.88 -29.19 5.72
CA GLY A 16 -3.26 -30.44 6.43
C GLY A 16 -4.69 -30.37 6.98
N THR A 17 -5.05 -29.30 7.65
CA THR A 17 -6.38 -29.12 8.25
C THR A 17 -7.50 -28.97 7.23
N THR A 18 -7.25 -28.34 6.07
CA THR A 18 -8.23 -28.26 4.98
C THR A 18 -8.44 -29.60 4.26
N ILE A 19 -7.38 -30.40 4.11
CA ILE A 19 -7.52 -31.77 3.61
C ILE A 19 -8.37 -32.58 4.58
N ILE A 20 -8.14 -32.45 5.89
CA ILE A 20 -8.95 -33.09 6.93
C ILE A 20 -10.41 -32.63 6.84
N SER A 21 -10.68 -31.34 6.72
CA SER A 21 -12.04 -30.80 6.53
C SER A 21 -12.70 -31.37 5.26
N GLY A 22 -11.99 -31.42 4.13
CA GLY A 22 -12.46 -32.03 2.90
C GLY A 22 -12.76 -33.53 3.03
N ILE A 23 -11.94 -34.29 3.79
CA ILE A 23 -12.20 -35.69 4.10
C ILE A 23 -13.44 -35.82 4.98
N VAL A 24 -13.59 -34.96 5.97
CA VAL A 24 -14.73 -35.00 6.90
C VAL A 24 -16.06 -34.75 6.17
N THR A 25 -16.11 -33.81 5.20
CA THR A 25 -17.29 -33.60 4.36
C THR A 25 -17.63 -34.81 3.52
N LEU A 26 -16.65 -35.61 3.14
CA LEU A 26 -16.83 -36.84 2.37
C LEU A 26 -17.12 -38.09 3.24
N ILE A 27 -16.84 -38.05 4.55
CA ILE A 27 -17.02 -39.22 5.43
C ILE A 27 -18.47 -39.68 5.45
N CYS A 28 -19.43 -38.78 5.62
CA CYS A 28 -20.86 -39.16 5.67
C CYS A 28 -21.34 -39.92 4.43
N PRO A 29 -21.14 -39.40 3.20
CA PRO A 29 -21.54 -40.14 2.00
C PRO A 29 -20.75 -41.43 1.81
N VAL A 30 -19.47 -41.48 2.14
CA VAL A 30 -18.65 -42.71 2.01
C VAL A 30 -19.06 -43.76 3.02
N VAL A 31 -19.34 -43.41 4.26
CA VAL A 31 -19.86 -44.35 5.29
C VAL A 31 -21.23 -44.87 4.91
N LEU A 32 -22.12 -44.05 4.37
CA LEU A 32 -23.40 -44.47 3.83
C LEU A 32 -23.21 -45.50 2.70
N ASN A 33 -22.27 -45.26 1.80
CA ASN A 33 -21.95 -46.22 0.72
C ASN A 33 -21.43 -47.57 1.25
N LEU A 34 -20.49 -47.56 2.22
CA LEU A 34 -19.94 -48.75 2.83
C LEU A 34 -21.03 -49.58 3.53
N TRP A 35 -21.96 -48.94 4.23
CA TRP A 35 -23.08 -49.62 4.85
C TRP A 35 -24.06 -50.21 3.83
N ASN A 36 -24.24 -49.52 2.70
CA ASN A 36 -25.03 -50.03 1.60
C ASN A 36 -24.41 -51.28 0.99
N SER A 37 -23.12 -51.26 0.69
CA SER A 37 -22.42 -52.41 0.07
C SER A 37 -22.40 -53.66 0.97
N GLN A 38 -22.54 -53.49 2.28
CA GLN A 38 -22.64 -54.58 3.26
C GLN A 38 -24.08 -55.09 3.49
N GLY A 39 -25.07 -54.56 2.74
CA GLY A 39 -26.49 -54.95 2.90
C GLY A 39 -27.09 -54.55 4.26
N ALA A 40 -26.45 -53.62 4.97
CA ALA A 40 -26.85 -53.25 6.30
C ALA A 40 -28.02 -52.25 6.31
N SER A 41 -29.10 -52.58 6.99
CA SER A 41 -30.24 -51.69 7.19
C SER A 41 -29.85 -50.41 7.97
N LEU A 42 -30.43 -49.27 7.57
CA LEU A 42 -30.31 -48.00 8.30
C LEU A 42 -31.09 -48.10 9.62
N THR A 43 -30.36 -48.16 10.74
CA THR A 43 -30.96 -48.14 12.08
C THR A 43 -30.87 -46.72 12.65
N VAL A 44 -31.76 -46.36 13.59
CA VAL A 44 -31.76 -45.06 14.28
C VAL A 44 -30.39 -44.76 14.92
N GLY A 45 -29.70 -45.76 15.46
CA GLY A 45 -28.36 -45.62 16.02
C GLY A 45 -27.30 -45.21 14.99
N LYS A 46 -27.36 -45.74 13.74
CA LYS A 46 -26.45 -45.36 12.66
C LYS A 46 -26.67 -43.92 12.18
N ILE A 47 -27.93 -43.47 12.15
CA ILE A 47 -28.27 -42.07 11.83
C ILE A 47 -27.72 -41.17 12.93
N GLY A 48 -27.84 -41.54 14.21
CA GLY A 48 -27.26 -40.79 15.33
C GLY A 48 -25.73 -40.63 15.25
N ILE A 49 -25.01 -41.68 14.81
CA ILE A 49 -23.57 -41.64 14.60
C ILE A 49 -23.22 -40.67 13.45
N LEU A 50 -23.97 -40.68 12.35
CA LEU A 50 -23.75 -39.74 11.24
C LEU A 50 -23.99 -38.28 11.68
N CYS A 51 -25.04 -38.01 12.44
CA CYS A 51 -25.30 -36.67 12.99
C CYS A 51 -24.16 -36.22 13.93
N LEU A 52 -23.63 -37.11 14.74
CA LEU A 52 -22.54 -36.80 15.67
C LEU A 52 -21.24 -36.48 14.92
N ILE A 53 -20.92 -37.23 13.88
CA ILE A 53 -19.77 -37.00 12.99
C ILE A 53 -19.90 -35.65 12.29
N THR A 54 -21.08 -35.29 11.75
CA THR A 54 -21.29 -33.99 11.08
C THR A 54 -21.18 -32.83 12.06
N VAL A 55 -21.73 -32.96 13.26
CA VAL A 55 -21.58 -31.89 14.30
C VAL A 55 -20.12 -31.73 14.71
N ALA A 56 -19.39 -32.83 14.91
CA ALA A 56 -17.97 -32.78 15.25
C ALA A 56 -17.14 -32.10 14.11
N ALA A 57 -17.48 -32.40 12.86
CA ALA A 57 -16.87 -31.76 11.69
C ALA A 57 -17.10 -30.25 11.67
N LEU A 58 -18.33 -29.79 11.88
CA LEU A 58 -18.68 -28.37 11.92
C LEU A 58 -17.96 -27.64 13.05
N LEU A 59 -17.86 -28.26 14.23
CA LEU A 59 -17.11 -27.69 15.35
C LEU A 59 -15.61 -27.57 15.04
N LEU A 60 -15.03 -28.59 14.42
CA LEU A 60 -13.64 -28.57 13.98
C LEU A 60 -13.40 -27.44 12.98
N GLU A 61 -14.27 -27.31 11.98
CA GLU A 61 -14.17 -26.25 10.98
C GLU A 61 -14.23 -24.85 11.61
N LEU A 62 -15.12 -24.63 12.57
CA LEU A 62 -15.24 -23.38 13.32
C LEU A 62 -13.95 -23.06 14.09
N ILE A 63 -13.37 -24.05 14.78
CA ILE A 63 -12.09 -23.88 15.50
C ILE A 63 -10.97 -23.52 14.50
N LEU A 64 -10.92 -24.18 13.34
CA LEU A 64 -9.93 -23.91 12.31
C LEU A 64 -10.06 -22.50 11.74
N ILE A 65 -11.29 -22.00 11.56
CA ILE A 65 -11.53 -20.60 11.14
C ILE A 65 -10.97 -19.63 12.18
N LEU A 66 -11.26 -19.83 13.46
CA LEU A 66 -10.77 -18.95 14.53
C LEU A 66 -9.24 -18.89 14.59
N VAL A 67 -8.58 -20.03 14.53
CA VAL A 67 -7.11 -20.13 14.55
C VAL A 67 -6.51 -19.47 13.30
N ARG A 68 -7.13 -19.68 12.15
CA ARG A 68 -6.70 -19.08 10.89
C ARG A 68 -6.79 -17.57 10.91
N GLU A 69 -7.91 -17.01 11.35
CA GLU A 69 -8.11 -15.56 11.36
C GLU A 69 -7.17 -14.86 12.36
N GLN A 70 -6.91 -15.46 13.50
CA GLN A 70 -5.98 -14.92 14.49
C GLN A 70 -4.54 -14.85 13.96
N PHE A 71 -4.09 -15.90 13.28
CA PHE A 71 -2.76 -15.91 12.66
C PHE A 71 -2.69 -14.92 11.48
N ALA A 72 -3.70 -14.90 10.66
CA ALA A 72 -3.78 -14.07 9.49
C ALA A 72 -3.75 -12.58 9.84
N CYS A 73 -4.37 -12.18 10.94
CA CYS A 73 -4.30 -10.80 11.46
C CYS A 73 -2.85 -10.38 11.74
N HIS A 74 -2.11 -11.18 12.51
CA HIS A 74 -0.70 -10.88 12.82
C HIS A 74 0.19 -10.86 11.57
N TYR A 75 -0.03 -11.79 10.66
CA TYR A 75 0.72 -11.84 9.41
C TYR A 75 0.44 -10.62 8.52
N ASN A 76 -0.83 -10.22 8.40
CA ASN A 76 -1.23 -9.07 7.59
C ASN A 76 -0.67 -7.77 8.16
N GLN A 77 -0.72 -7.61 9.49
CA GLN A 77 -0.11 -6.47 10.18
C GLN A 77 1.40 -6.39 9.90
N ALA A 78 2.13 -7.48 10.08
CA ALA A 78 3.56 -7.52 9.81
C ALA A 78 3.92 -7.23 8.35
N ASN A 79 3.10 -7.72 7.40
CA ASN A 79 3.28 -7.40 5.98
C ASN A 79 3.00 -5.93 5.69
N PHE A 80 1.94 -5.37 6.25
CA PHE A 80 1.62 -3.95 6.06
C PHE A 80 2.73 -3.06 6.60
N GLU A 81 3.24 -3.33 7.80
CA GLU A 81 4.38 -2.62 8.40
C GLU A 81 5.63 -2.70 7.51
N ASN A 82 5.94 -3.90 6.98
CA ASN A 82 7.07 -4.07 6.07
C ASN A 82 6.93 -3.25 4.78
N TYR A 83 5.73 -3.21 4.17
CA TYR A 83 5.49 -2.41 2.98
C TYR A 83 5.39 -0.92 3.29
N LEU A 84 4.93 -0.53 4.46
CA LEU A 84 4.96 0.85 4.94
C LEU A 84 6.41 1.34 5.11
N MET A 85 7.29 0.51 5.69
CA MET A 85 8.73 0.82 5.76
C MET A 85 9.33 0.99 4.36
N LYS A 86 8.98 0.11 3.41
CA LYS A 86 9.42 0.24 2.01
C LYS A 86 8.89 1.50 1.34
N PHE A 87 7.65 1.88 1.62
CA PHE A 87 7.04 3.12 1.14
C PHE A 87 7.84 4.36 1.59
N LEU A 88 8.28 4.38 2.85
CA LEU A 88 9.11 5.48 3.39
C LEU A 88 10.50 5.57 2.72
N HIS A 89 10.98 4.48 2.12
CA HIS A 89 12.25 4.41 1.39
C HIS A 89 12.08 4.51 -0.14
N LEU A 90 10.89 4.90 -0.65
CA LEU A 90 10.70 5.09 -2.09
C LEU A 90 11.42 6.35 -2.58
N LYS A 91 11.88 6.29 -3.82
CA LYS A 91 12.45 7.47 -4.52
C LYS A 91 11.44 8.61 -4.50
N TYR A 92 11.92 9.80 -4.15
CA TYR A 92 11.11 11.00 -4.02
C TYR A 92 10.32 11.33 -5.31
N ASP A 93 10.95 11.23 -6.48
CA ASP A 93 10.28 11.50 -7.76
C ASP A 93 9.15 10.51 -8.06
N PHE A 94 9.32 9.23 -7.68
CA PHE A 94 8.27 8.22 -7.81
C PHE A 94 7.07 8.53 -6.89
N LEU A 95 7.33 9.01 -5.66
CA LEU A 95 6.28 9.46 -4.75
C LEU A 95 5.50 10.66 -5.30
N LEU A 96 6.19 11.62 -5.92
CA LEU A 96 5.55 12.80 -6.52
C LEU A 96 4.74 12.44 -7.77
N GLU A 97 5.27 11.55 -8.64
CA GLU A 97 4.59 11.15 -9.87
C GLU A 97 3.32 10.36 -9.60
N LYS A 98 3.37 9.41 -8.67
CA LYS A 98 2.24 8.50 -8.40
C LYS A 98 1.29 9.01 -7.32
N GLY A 99 1.73 9.96 -6.51
CA GLY A 99 1.00 10.48 -5.35
C GLY A 99 1.08 9.55 -4.13
N ALA A 100 1.51 10.09 -3.00
CA ALA A 100 1.73 9.32 -1.76
C ALA A 100 0.46 8.60 -1.27
N SER A 101 -0.68 9.29 -1.26
CA SER A 101 -1.97 8.72 -0.83
C SER A 101 -2.43 7.57 -1.73
N ASN A 102 -2.27 7.71 -3.05
CA ASN A 102 -2.61 6.65 -4.01
C ASN A 102 -1.73 5.41 -3.80
N LEU A 103 -0.42 5.59 -3.64
CA LEU A 103 0.50 4.48 -3.39
C LEU A 103 0.17 3.76 -2.09
N LEU A 104 -0.12 4.48 -1.01
CA LEU A 104 -0.49 3.91 0.29
C LEU A 104 -1.78 3.09 0.19
N GLN A 105 -2.80 3.62 -0.48
CA GLN A 105 -4.07 2.91 -0.72
C GLN A 105 -3.84 1.62 -1.53
N ARG A 106 -3.00 1.67 -2.57
CA ARG A 106 -2.65 0.49 -3.38
C ARG A 106 -1.85 -0.55 -2.58
N ILE A 107 -0.96 -0.13 -1.69
CA ILE A 107 -0.26 -1.03 -0.76
C ILE A 107 -1.27 -1.74 0.13
N GLN A 108 -2.21 -1.01 0.74
CA GLN A 108 -3.23 -1.58 1.59
C GLN A 108 -4.10 -2.59 0.83
N GLN A 109 -4.54 -2.25 -0.38
CA GLN A 109 -5.29 -3.17 -1.25
C GLN A 109 -4.49 -4.43 -1.60
N ALA A 110 -3.20 -4.28 -1.93
CA ALA A 110 -2.34 -5.41 -2.27
C ALA A 110 -2.12 -6.35 -1.07
N VAL A 111 -1.89 -5.80 0.11
CA VAL A 111 -1.74 -6.56 1.35
C VAL A 111 -3.04 -7.30 1.70
N ASN A 112 -4.20 -6.64 1.58
CA ASN A 112 -5.50 -7.26 1.81
C ASN A 112 -5.81 -8.36 0.78
N CYS A 113 -5.44 -8.16 -0.48
CA CYS A 113 -5.59 -9.18 -1.52
C CYS A 113 -4.72 -10.42 -1.23
N MET A 114 -3.49 -10.23 -0.78
CA MET A 114 -2.60 -11.33 -0.34
C MET A 114 -3.20 -12.07 0.86
N TYR A 115 -3.73 -11.34 1.83
CA TYR A 115 -4.40 -11.90 3.00
C TYR A 115 -5.56 -12.81 2.59
N ASN A 116 -6.52 -12.28 1.82
CA ASN A 116 -7.72 -13.02 1.40
C ASN A 116 -7.36 -14.27 0.58
N TYR A 117 -6.39 -14.15 -0.32
CA TYR A 117 -5.94 -15.29 -1.12
C TYR A 117 -5.31 -16.39 -0.25
N MET A 118 -4.48 -16.00 0.70
CA MET A 118 -3.75 -16.95 1.54
C MET A 118 -4.62 -17.61 2.61
N THR A 119 -5.58 -16.88 3.17
CA THR A 119 -6.46 -17.41 4.24
C THR A 119 -7.69 -18.12 3.71
N GLY A 120 -8.15 -17.77 2.51
CA GLY A 120 -9.37 -18.31 1.93
C GLY A 120 -9.15 -19.17 0.68
N ASP A 121 -8.63 -18.54 -0.37
CA ASP A 121 -8.69 -19.11 -1.72
C ASP A 121 -7.79 -20.35 -1.90
N VAL A 122 -6.58 -20.33 -1.35
CA VAL A 122 -5.66 -21.48 -1.44
C VAL A 122 -6.29 -22.73 -0.81
N PHE A 123 -6.91 -22.56 0.35
CA PHE A 123 -7.54 -23.67 1.07
C PHE A 123 -8.80 -24.16 0.35
N THR A 124 -9.60 -23.23 -0.15
CA THR A 124 -10.78 -23.54 -0.97
C THR A 124 -10.38 -24.36 -2.19
N ILE A 125 -9.31 -24.03 -2.87
CA ILE A 125 -8.83 -24.77 -4.05
C ILE A 125 -8.44 -26.21 -3.65
N TRP A 126 -7.62 -26.40 -2.64
CA TRP A 126 -7.12 -27.72 -2.27
C TRP A 126 -8.21 -28.63 -1.71
N SER A 127 -9.07 -28.13 -0.81
CA SER A 127 -10.18 -28.94 -0.26
C SER A 127 -11.16 -29.34 -1.35
N ASN A 128 -11.54 -28.41 -2.22
CA ASN A 128 -12.50 -28.70 -3.28
C ASN A 128 -11.91 -29.55 -4.41
N LEU A 129 -10.60 -29.49 -4.69
CA LEU A 129 -9.95 -30.43 -5.61
C LEU A 129 -10.07 -31.87 -5.12
N LEU A 130 -9.88 -32.11 -3.83
CA LEU A 130 -10.06 -33.43 -3.24
C LEU A 130 -11.52 -33.92 -3.39
N ILE A 131 -12.49 -33.04 -3.12
CA ILE A 131 -13.94 -33.37 -3.25
C ILE A 131 -14.28 -33.66 -4.71
N VAL A 132 -13.82 -32.85 -5.67
CA VAL A 132 -14.02 -33.08 -7.11
C VAL A 132 -13.46 -34.45 -7.53
N PHE A 133 -12.23 -34.77 -7.09
CA PHE A 133 -11.56 -36.02 -7.44
C PHE A 133 -12.31 -37.25 -6.88
N VAL A 134 -12.64 -37.24 -5.59
CA VAL A 134 -13.31 -38.35 -4.93
C VAL A 134 -14.74 -38.54 -5.47
N SER A 135 -15.51 -37.45 -5.62
CA SER A 135 -16.87 -37.53 -6.16
C SER A 135 -16.90 -38.05 -7.61
N ALA A 136 -15.93 -37.61 -8.44
CA ALA A 136 -15.81 -38.09 -9.80
C ALA A 136 -15.52 -39.61 -9.87
N ILE A 137 -14.55 -40.10 -9.08
CA ILE A 137 -14.20 -41.51 -9.04
C ILE A 137 -15.39 -42.36 -8.57
N LEU A 138 -16.04 -41.96 -7.48
CA LEU A 138 -17.17 -42.72 -6.94
C LEU A 138 -18.35 -42.77 -7.92
N MET A 139 -18.65 -41.67 -8.60
CA MET A 139 -19.72 -41.65 -9.60
C MET A 139 -19.37 -42.48 -10.84
N LEU A 140 -18.12 -42.47 -11.32
CA LEU A 140 -17.68 -43.30 -12.44
C LEU A 140 -17.74 -44.79 -12.13
N LEU A 141 -17.43 -45.20 -10.90
CA LEU A 141 -17.44 -46.60 -10.49
C LEU A 141 -18.86 -47.14 -10.30
N GLN A 142 -19.79 -46.28 -9.82
CA GLN A 142 -21.13 -46.75 -9.45
C GLN A 142 -22.19 -46.45 -10.53
N ILE A 143 -22.12 -45.27 -11.17
CA ILE A 143 -23.07 -44.86 -12.21
C ILE A 143 -22.26 -44.26 -13.39
N PRO A 144 -21.62 -45.13 -14.23
CA PRO A 144 -20.61 -44.71 -15.20
C PRO A 144 -21.12 -43.66 -16.20
N VAL A 145 -22.36 -43.80 -16.69
CA VAL A 145 -22.91 -42.87 -17.68
C VAL A 145 -23.10 -41.47 -17.11
N ALA A 146 -23.67 -41.37 -15.92
CA ALA A 146 -23.85 -40.09 -15.23
C ALA A 146 -22.48 -39.46 -14.85
N GLY A 147 -21.52 -40.29 -14.42
CA GLY A 147 -20.14 -39.86 -14.12
C GLY A 147 -19.40 -39.31 -15.33
N LEU A 148 -19.55 -39.97 -16.50
CA LEU A 148 -18.94 -39.45 -17.75
C LEU A 148 -19.52 -38.09 -18.17
N VAL A 149 -20.85 -37.95 -18.11
CA VAL A 149 -21.50 -36.65 -18.42
C VAL A 149 -21.08 -35.57 -17.45
N MET A 150 -20.95 -35.87 -16.15
CA MET A 150 -20.47 -34.96 -15.14
C MET A 150 -19.04 -34.47 -15.44
N LEU A 151 -18.16 -35.33 -15.95
CA LEU A 151 -16.78 -34.95 -16.32
C LEU A 151 -16.71 -34.05 -17.54
N LEU A 152 -17.72 -33.98 -18.42
CA LEU A 152 -17.77 -33.05 -19.55
C LEU A 152 -17.75 -31.57 -19.10
N GLU A 153 -18.15 -31.31 -17.86
CA GLU A 153 -18.07 -29.96 -17.29
C GLU A 153 -16.63 -29.47 -17.13
N LEU A 154 -15.65 -30.31 -16.85
CA LEU A 154 -14.27 -29.91 -16.61
C LEU A 154 -13.67 -29.09 -17.79
N PRO A 155 -13.69 -29.56 -19.05
CA PRO A 155 -13.19 -28.79 -20.17
C PRO A 155 -13.99 -27.49 -20.41
N ILE A 156 -15.31 -27.52 -20.22
CA ILE A 156 -16.19 -26.36 -20.40
C ILE A 156 -15.84 -25.28 -19.38
N GLU A 157 -15.71 -25.65 -18.11
CA GLU A 157 -15.34 -24.75 -17.03
C GLU A 157 -13.94 -24.17 -17.24
N LEU A 158 -12.94 -24.98 -17.55
CA LEU A 158 -11.56 -24.54 -17.77
C LEU A 158 -11.44 -23.56 -18.94
N TRP A 159 -12.12 -23.83 -20.04
CA TRP A 159 -12.07 -22.99 -21.24
C TRP A 159 -12.88 -21.71 -21.06
N GLY A 160 -14.08 -21.82 -20.53
CA GLY A 160 -14.95 -20.69 -20.19
C GLY A 160 -14.29 -19.75 -19.19
N TYR A 161 -13.68 -20.29 -18.14
CA TYR A 161 -12.88 -19.54 -17.18
C TYR A 161 -11.73 -18.77 -17.86
N LYS A 162 -10.95 -19.43 -18.73
CA LYS A 162 -9.83 -18.78 -19.41
C LYS A 162 -10.27 -17.57 -20.24
N ILE A 163 -11.37 -17.69 -20.98
CA ILE A 163 -11.94 -16.60 -21.79
C ILE A 163 -12.45 -15.48 -20.88
N LEU A 164 -13.20 -15.84 -19.84
CA LEU A 164 -13.76 -14.87 -18.89
C LEU A 164 -12.65 -14.08 -18.18
N ASN A 165 -11.64 -14.78 -17.69
CA ASN A 165 -10.53 -14.17 -16.95
C ASN A 165 -9.70 -13.20 -17.82
N GLN A 166 -9.43 -13.55 -19.09
CA GLN A 166 -8.71 -12.66 -20.00
C GLN A 166 -9.48 -11.36 -20.25
N LYS A 167 -10.80 -11.45 -20.49
CA LYS A 167 -11.65 -10.27 -20.67
C LYS A 167 -11.73 -9.45 -19.37
N LEU A 168 -11.97 -10.10 -18.25
CA LEU A 168 -12.09 -9.45 -16.96
C LEU A 168 -10.82 -8.68 -16.59
N MET A 169 -9.64 -9.25 -16.83
CA MET A 169 -8.36 -8.56 -16.59
C MET A 169 -8.22 -7.25 -17.39
N SER A 170 -8.62 -7.25 -18.66
CA SER A 170 -8.58 -6.07 -19.51
C SER A 170 -9.49 -4.95 -19.00
N TYR A 171 -10.75 -5.28 -18.72
CA TYR A 171 -11.73 -4.30 -18.21
C TYR A 171 -11.40 -3.83 -16.80
N SER A 172 -10.89 -4.70 -15.92
CA SER A 172 -10.47 -4.32 -14.57
C SER A 172 -9.29 -3.34 -14.59
N LYS A 173 -8.34 -3.51 -15.52
CA LYS A 173 -7.24 -2.55 -15.71
C LYS A 173 -7.77 -1.17 -16.11
N GLN A 174 -8.68 -1.11 -17.09
CA GLN A 174 -9.33 0.14 -17.50
C GLN A 174 -10.08 0.80 -16.34
N LEU A 175 -10.82 0.02 -15.55
CA LEU A 175 -11.51 0.52 -14.36
C LEU A 175 -10.52 1.14 -13.37
N GLN A 176 -9.38 0.50 -13.08
CA GLN A 176 -8.38 1.05 -12.18
C GLN A 176 -7.81 2.38 -12.68
N GLU A 177 -7.48 2.48 -13.97
CA GLU A 177 -6.97 3.72 -14.57
C GLU A 177 -8.01 4.84 -14.52
N ASN A 178 -9.26 4.55 -14.88
CA ASN A 178 -10.34 5.54 -14.87
C ASN A 178 -10.74 5.94 -13.46
N SER A 179 -10.74 5.01 -12.51
CA SER A 179 -10.96 5.30 -11.08
C SER A 179 -9.91 6.23 -10.52
N ALA A 180 -8.63 5.94 -10.81
CA ALA A 180 -7.53 6.78 -10.33
C ALA A 180 -7.66 8.23 -10.86
N LYS A 181 -8.02 8.41 -12.14
CA LYS A 181 -8.25 9.73 -12.73
C LYS A 181 -9.44 10.45 -12.10
N ALA A 182 -10.57 9.78 -11.96
CA ALA A 182 -11.78 10.38 -11.38
C ALA A 182 -11.55 10.80 -9.92
N TYR A 183 -10.97 9.92 -9.11
CA TYR A 183 -10.68 10.24 -7.71
C TYR A 183 -9.63 11.34 -7.56
N SER A 184 -8.60 11.39 -8.40
CA SER A 184 -7.61 12.46 -8.35
C SER A 184 -8.23 13.82 -8.68
N GLN A 185 -9.18 13.90 -9.62
CA GLN A 185 -9.94 15.11 -9.87
C GLN A 185 -10.81 15.51 -8.68
N ILE A 186 -11.58 14.60 -8.11
CA ILE A 186 -12.41 14.87 -6.93
C ILE A 186 -11.55 15.38 -5.76
N LEU A 187 -10.42 14.71 -5.49
CA LEU A 187 -9.52 15.11 -4.42
C LEU A 187 -8.94 16.51 -4.63
N SER A 188 -8.56 16.87 -5.86
CA SER A 188 -8.04 18.21 -6.17
C SER A 188 -9.04 19.34 -5.87
N TYR A 189 -10.33 19.06 -5.98
CA TYR A 189 -11.37 20.00 -5.55
C TYR A 189 -11.54 20.02 -4.03
N ILE A 190 -11.54 18.86 -3.38
CA ILE A 190 -11.71 18.74 -1.92
C ILE A 190 -10.54 19.39 -1.17
N GLU A 191 -9.32 19.29 -1.68
CA GLU A 191 -8.14 19.95 -1.12
C GLU A 191 -8.28 21.48 -1.05
N ASN A 192 -9.15 22.06 -1.90
CA ASN A 192 -9.46 23.48 -1.92
C ASN A 192 -10.86 23.78 -1.33
N ILE A 193 -11.23 23.09 -0.25
CA ILE A 193 -12.57 23.13 0.34
C ILE A 193 -13.00 24.56 0.73
N ASP A 194 -12.07 25.40 1.20
CA ASP A 194 -12.34 26.79 1.57
C ASP A 194 -12.81 27.60 0.37
N TYR A 195 -12.17 27.41 -0.80
CA TYR A 195 -12.59 28.05 -2.04
C TYR A 195 -13.93 27.49 -2.52
N LEU A 196 -14.15 26.17 -2.42
CA LEU A 196 -15.42 25.57 -2.76
C LEU A 196 -16.58 26.11 -1.91
N LYS A 197 -16.36 26.32 -0.62
CA LYS A 197 -17.37 26.88 0.29
C LYS A 197 -17.71 28.35 0.00
N GLN A 198 -16.86 29.06 -0.73
CA GLN A 198 -17.14 30.41 -1.22
C GLN A 198 -17.98 30.41 -2.51
N CYS A 199 -18.09 29.29 -3.21
CA CYS A 199 -18.90 29.19 -4.41
C CYS A 199 -20.39 29.24 -4.05
N HIS A 200 -21.14 30.09 -4.76
CA HIS A 200 -22.59 30.22 -4.56
C HIS A 200 -23.38 29.06 -5.17
N THR A 201 -22.85 28.41 -6.19
CA THR A 201 -23.50 27.30 -6.90
C THR A 201 -22.50 26.14 -7.09
N TYR A 202 -22.90 24.94 -6.66
CA TYR A 202 -22.11 23.71 -6.86
C TYR A 202 -22.47 23.00 -8.17
N GLU A 203 -23.49 23.45 -8.90
CA GLU A 203 -23.96 22.82 -10.13
C GLU A 203 -22.89 22.80 -11.22
N VAL A 204 -22.19 23.92 -11.40
CA VAL A 204 -21.09 24.02 -12.39
C VAL A 204 -19.94 23.05 -12.05
N LEU A 205 -19.64 22.89 -10.76
CA LEU A 205 -18.64 21.93 -10.29
C LEU A 205 -19.04 20.49 -10.60
N LEU A 206 -20.30 20.15 -10.32
CA LEU A 206 -20.82 18.81 -10.63
C LEU A 206 -20.83 18.54 -12.14
N GLU A 207 -21.15 19.55 -12.96
CA GLU A 207 -21.06 19.43 -14.42
C GLU A 207 -19.62 19.17 -14.90
N GLN A 208 -18.63 19.80 -14.30
CA GLN A 208 -17.20 19.57 -14.62
C GLN A 208 -16.72 18.18 -14.21
N LEU A 209 -17.25 17.61 -13.12
CA LEU A 209 -16.91 16.26 -12.65
C LEU A 209 -17.67 15.16 -13.41
N LYS A 210 -18.83 15.48 -13.98
CA LYS A 210 -19.72 14.55 -14.67
C LYS A 210 -19.05 13.65 -15.72
N PRO A 211 -18.13 14.14 -16.60
CA PRO A 211 -17.46 13.28 -17.58
C PRO A 211 -16.59 12.19 -16.92
N SER A 212 -15.86 12.53 -15.86
CA SER A 212 -15.00 11.59 -15.14
C SER A 212 -15.82 10.59 -14.32
N GLU A 213 -16.91 11.05 -13.71
CA GLU A 213 -17.87 10.21 -13.03
C GLU A 213 -18.54 9.22 -14.00
N GLN A 214 -19.00 9.69 -15.14
CA GLN A 214 -19.58 8.84 -16.17
C GLN A 214 -18.60 7.78 -16.66
N LEU A 215 -17.34 8.16 -16.91
CA LEU A 215 -16.30 7.23 -17.34
C LEU A 215 -16.03 6.17 -16.27
N LEU A 216 -16.00 6.54 -15.00
CA LEU A 216 -15.84 5.62 -13.87
C LEU A 216 -16.99 4.60 -13.83
N TYR A 217 -18.26 5.07 -13.81
CA TYR A 217 -19.42 4.19 -13.72
C TYR A 217 -19.64 3.35 -14.97
N GLN A 218 -19.31 3.85 -16.17
CA GLN A 218 -19.30 3.05 -17.39
C GLN A 218 -18.28 1.91 -17.31
N SER A 219 -17.06 2.19 -16.84
CA SER A 219 -16.04 1.17 -16.64
C SER A 219 -16.46 0.13 -15.59
N MET A 220 -17.10 0.56 -14.49
CA MET A 220 -17.69 -0.35 -13.49
C MET A 220 -18.78 -1.23 -14.08
N ARG A 221 -19.67 -0.63 -14.89
CA ARG A 221 -20.74 -1.37 -15.60
C ARG A 221 -20.13 -2.45 -16.50
N ASP A 222 -19.09 -2.12 -17.29
CA ASP A 222 -18.50 -3.01 -18.26
C ASP A 222 -17.78 -4.19 -17.57
N VAL A 223 -17.05 -3.94 -16.48
CA VAL A 223 -16.50 -4.99 -15.61
C VAL A 223 -17.62 -5.87 -15.06
N ASN A 224 -18.70 -5.28 -14.54
CA ASN A 224 -19.82 -6.03 -13.97
C ASN A 224 -20.57 -6.88 -15.01
N ILE A 225 -20.77 -6.36 -16.23
CA ILE A 225 -21.39 -7.13 -17.32
C ILE A 225 -20.54 -8.36 -17.66
N VAL A 226 -19.23 -8.17 -17.83
CA VAL A 226 -18.33 -9.30 -18.13
C VAL A 226 -18.27 -10.27 -16.96
N ALA A 227 -18.09 -9.78 -15.73
CA ALA A 227 -17.98 -10.64 -14.55
C ALA A 227 -19.28 -11.43 -14.27
N ARG A 228 -20.41 -10.70 -14.14
CA ARG A 228 -21.69 -11.33 -13.78
C ARG A 228 -22.32 -12.06 -14.96
N GLY A 229 -22.30 -11.48 -16.17
CA GLY A 229 -22.84 -12.10 -17.37
C GLY A 229 -22.07 -13.37 -17.75
N GLY A 230 -20.73 -13.29 -17.75
CA GLY A 230 -19.88 -14.46 -18.05
C GLY A 230 -20.01 -15.56 -17.01
N SER A 231 -20.01 -15.23 -15.71
CA SER A 231 -20.22 -16.22 -14.65
C SER A 231 -21.62 -16.83 -14.69
N GLN A 232 -22.66 -16.06 -15.03
CA GLN A 232 -24.02 -16.59 -15.17
C GLN A 232 -24.14 -17.58 -16.33
N LEU A 233 -23.49 -17.31 -17.46
CA LEU A 233 -23.47 -18.26 -18.59
C LEU A 233 -22.81 -19.59 -18.20
N LEU A 234 -21.66 -19.55 -17.53
CA LEU A 234 -20.99 -20.75 -17.02
C LEU A 234 -21.86 -21.49 -15.99
N HIS A 235 -22.50 -20.75 -15.10
CA HIS A 235 -23.40 -21.34 -14.10
C HIS A 235 -24.62 -22.02 -14.73
N SER A 236 -25.21 -21.42 -15.77
CA SER A 236 -26.35 -22.01 -16.49
C SER A 236 -25.94 -23.29 -17.24
N ALA A 237 -24.78 -23.29 -17.91
CA ALA A 237 -24.25 -24.50 -18.57
C ALA A 237 -24.04 -25.62 -17.54
N LYS A 238 -23.47 -25.30 -16.40
CA LYS A 238 -23.26 -26.20 -15.26
C LYS A 238 -24.55 -26.79 -14.74
N GLN A 239 -25.59 -25.98 -14.53
CA GLN A 239 -26.91 -26.43 -14.08
C GLN A 239 -27.53 -27.43 -15.08
N ILE A 240 -27.41 -27.16 -16.39
CA ILE A 240 -27.92 -28.05 -17.43
C ILE A 240 -27.22 -29.43 -17.36
N ILE A 241 -25.89 -29.46 -17.30
CA ILE A 241 -25.11 -30.70 -17.22
C ILE A 241 -25.40 -31.44 -15.92
N GLN A 242 -25.53 -30.73 -14.79
CA GLN A 242 -25.93 -31.31 -13.52
C GLN A 242 -27.31 -32.00 -13.59
N MET A 243 -28.30 -31.32 -14.19
CA MET A 243 -29.64 -31.90 -14.38
C MET A 243 -29.61 -33.13 -15.29
N ILE A 244 -28.87 -33.08 -16.40
CA ILE A 244 -28.69 -34.24 -17.30
C ILE A 244 -28.03 -35.39 -16.56
N SER A 245 -26.98 -35.14 -15.79
CA SER A 245 -26.28 -36.17 -15.00
C SER A 245 -27.19 -36.82 -13.98
N LEU A 246 -28.03 -36.05 -13.27
CA LEU A 246 -29.03 -36.57 -12.33
C LEU A 246 -30.11 -37.38 -13.03
N ALA A 247 -30.64 -36.89 -14.16
CA ALA A 247 -31.67 -37.63 -14.93
C ALA A 247 -31.13 -38.96 -15.45
N LEU A 248 -29.88 -38.98 -15.93
CA LEU A 248 -29.23 -40.21 -16.36
C LEU A 248 -28.96 -41.18 -15.20
N ALA A 249 -28.64 -40.68 -14.02
CA ALA A 249 -28.49 -41.50 -12.82
C ALA A 249 -29.82 -42.15 -12.44
N VAL A 250 -30.93 -41.40 -12.43
CA VAL A 250 -32.28 -41.94 -12.20
C VAL A 250 -32.63 -42.99 -13.24
N TYR A 251 -32.40 -42.71 -14.52
CA TYR A 251 -32.70 -43.62 -15.62
C TYR A 251 -31.91 -44.94 -15.51
N GLN A 252 -30.60 -44.85 -15.25
CA GLN A 252 -29.73 -46.04 -15.13
C GLN A 252 -30.13 -46.92 -13.95
N VAL A 253 -30.39 -46.33 -12.77
CA VAL A 253 -30.80 -47.06 -11.57
C VAL A 253 -32.18 -47.69 -11.76
N SER A 254 -33.11 -47.03 -12.43
CA SER A 254 -34.44 -47.56 -12.69
C SER A 254 -34.45 -48.77 -13.67
N LEU A 255 -33.59 -48.76 -14.69
CA LEU A 255 -33.47 -49.84 -15.67
C LEU A 255 -32.81 -51.09 -15.08
N GLN A 256 -31.78 -50.91 -14.26
CA GLN A 256 -30.99 -52.04 -13.73
C GLN A 256 -31.61 -52.66 -12.47
N LYS A 257 -32.75 -52.13 -11.96
CA LYS A 257 -33.37 -52.51 -10.69
C LYS A 257 -32.37 -52.53 -9.51
N GLU A 258 -31.39 -51.63 -9.58
CA GLU A 258 -30.38 -51.52 -8.56
C GLU A 258 -30.92 -50.86 -7.28
N ASN A 259 -30.10 -50.87 -6.23
CA ASN A 259 -30.48 -50.39 -4.92
C ASN A 259 -30.85 -48.89 -4.96
N PRO A 260 -32.03 -48.48 -4.45
CA PRO A 260 -32.43 -47.06 -4.36
C PRO A 260 -31.42 -46.15 -3.67
N LEU A 261 -30.52 -46.71 -2.87
CA LEU A 261 -29.47 -45.98 -2.17
C LEU A 261 -28.44 -45.35 -3.12
N LEU A 262 -28.24 -45.95 -4.31
CA LEU A 262 -27.39 -45.37 -5.37
C LEU A 262 -27.95 -44.01 -5.85
N LEU A 263 -29.28 -43.89 -5.89
CA LEU A 263 -29.94 -42.65 -6.24
C LEU A 263 -29.68 -41.57 -5.18
N LEU A 264 -29.76 -41.92 -3.91
CA LEU A 264 -29.44 -41.02 -2.80
C LEU A 264 -27.97 -40.56 -2.86
N MET A 265 -27.06 -41.43 -3.22
CA MET A 265 -25.67 -41.09 -3.43
C MET A 265 -25.49 -40.11 -4.61
N ALA A 266 -26.15 -40.35 -5.75
CA ALA A 266 -26.11 -39.46 -6.90
C ALA A 266 -26.60 -38.04 -6.54
N THR A 267 -27.68 -37.95 -5.75
CA THR A 267 -28.23 -36.66 -5.31
C THR A 267 -27.29 -35.88 -4.35
N ILE A 268 -26.32 -36.55 -3.73
CA ILE A 268 -25.31 -35.92 -2.86
C ILE A 268 -24.04 -35.61 -3.66
N PHE A 269 -23.47 -36.58 -4.38
CA PHE A 269 -22.17 -36.41 -5.02
C PHE A 269 -22.20 -35.54 -6.27
N ILE A 270 -23.26 -35.56 -7.07
CA ILE A 270 -23.36 -34.73 -8.27
C ILE A 270 -23.40 -33.26 -7.88
N PRO A 271 -24.30 -32.74 -7.01
CA PRO A 271 -24.27 -31.37 -6.58
C PRO A 271 -22.95 -30.99 -5.90
N LEU A 272 -22.38 -31.85 -5.07
CA LEU A 272 -21.14 -31.61 -4.36
C LEU A 272 -19.95 -31.38 -5.33
N PHE A 273 -19.86 -32.19 -6.40
CA PHE A 273 -18.87 -31.99 -7.47
C PHE A 273 -19.01 -30.61 -8.13
N PHE A 274 -20.23 -30.25 -8.56
CA PHE A 274 -20.47 -28.97 -9.24
C PHE A 274 -20.28 -27.76 -8.35
N GLN A 275 -20.64 -27.83 -7.07
CA GLN A 275 -20.38 -26.78 -6.08
C GLN A 275 -18.89 -26.62 -5.83
N SER A 276 -18.16 -27.71 -5.68
CA SER A 276 -16.72 -27.70 -5.47
C SER A 276 -15.98 -27.15 -6.68
N LEU A 277 -16.39 -27.49 -7.90
CA LEU A 277 -15.83 -26.93 -9.11
C LEU A 277 -16.07 -25.41 -9.20
N SER A 278 -17.27 -24.94 -8.84
CA SER A 278 -17.58 -23.51 -8.75
C SER A 278 -16.74 -22.79 -7.72
N ALA A 279 -16.50 -23.39 -6.57
CA ALA A 279 -15.66 -22.83 -5.52
C ALA A 279 -14.21 -22.65 -5.99
N ILE A 280 -13.65 -23.64 -6.71
CA ILE A 280 -12.30 -23.56 -7.31
C ILE A 280 -12.24 -22.43 -8.34
N THR A 281 -13.23 -22.32 -9.21
CA THR A 281 -13.28 -21.28 -10.25
C THR A 281 -13.33 -19.89 -9.65
N ASN A 282 -14.18 -19.68 -8.65
CA ASN A 282 -14.28 -18.39 -7.94
C ASN A 282 -12.98 -18.03 -7.20
N ALA A 283 -12.33 -18.98 -6.57
CA ALA A 283 -11.03 -18.77 -5.93
C ALA A 283 -9.93 -18.42 -6.95
N ASN A 284 -9.93 -19.06 -8.13
CA ASN A 284 -9.01 -18.74 -9.21
C ASN A 284 -9.27 -17.36 -9.84
N LEU A 285 -10.51 -16.86 -9.89
CA LEU A 285 -10.80 -15.49 -10.34
C LEU A 285 -10.12 -14.46 -9.45
N ARG A 286 -10.15 -14.65 -8.14
CA ARG A 286 -9.45 -13.79 -7.19
C ARG A 286 -7.91 -13.86 -7.30
N LYS A 287 -7.36 -14.94 -7.84
CA LYS A 287 -5.92 -15.06 -8.14
C LYS A 287 -5.43 -14.03 -9.16
N SER A 288 -6.29 -13.56 -10.06
CA SER A 288 -5.93 -12.49 -11.01
C SER A 288 -5.65 -11.17 -10.30
N GLU A 289 -6.43 -10.82 -9.30
CA GLU A 289 -6.22 -9.64 -8.46
C GLU A 289 -4.88 -9.74 -7.70
N LEU A 290 -4.56 -10.93 -7.19
CA LEU A 290 -3.26 -11.19 -6.57
C LEU A 290 -2.10 -10.98 -7.55
N THR A 291 -2.25 -11.37 -8.81
CA THR A 291 -1.21 -11.19 -9.84
C THR A 291 -0.95 -9.71 -10.11
N ILE A 292 -2.01 -8.90 -10.21
CA ILE A 292 -1.92 -7.45 -10.36
C ILE A 292 -1.25 -6.82 -9.13
N SER A 293 -1.68 -7.22 -7.95
CA SER A 293 -1.13 -6.74 -6.68
C SER A 293 0.36 -7.07 -6.54
N LYS A 294 0.78 -8.29 -6.93
CA LYS A 294 2.20 -8.69 -6.93
C LYS A 294 3.03 -7.90 -7.93
N ALA A 295 2.49 -7.61 -9.11
CA ALA A 295 3.17 -6.78 -10.11
C ALA A 295 3.40 -5.36 -9.58
N PHE A 296 2.40 -4.76 -8.93
CA PHE A 296 2.53 -3.46 -8.27
C PHE A 296 3.57 -3.48 -7.14
N LEU A 297 3.55 -4.49 -6.28
CA LEU A 297 4.54 -4.61 -5.19
C LEU A 297 5.96 -4.82 -5.71
N LYS A 298 6.11 -5.43 -6.89
CA LYS A 298 7.40 -5.56 -7.58
C LYS A 298 7.87 -4.20 -8.11
N GLU A 299 7.00 -3.44 -8.79
CA GLU A 299 7.27 -2.06 -9.23
C GLU A 299 7.71 -1.17 -8.05
N LEU A 300 7.03 -1.30 -6.91
CA LEU A 300 7.38 -0.58 -5.68
C LEU A 300 8.79 -0.95 -5.19
N ASN A 301 9.15 -2.24 -5.17
CA ASN A 301 10.48 -2.69 -4.75
C ASN A 301 11.61 -2.21 -5.71
N GLU A 302 11.34 -2.05 -7.00
CA GLU A 302 12.30 -1.53 -7.99
C GLU A 302 12.54 -0.02 -7.84
N ASN A 303 11.61 0.68 -7.17
CA ASN A 303 11.69 2.12 -6.94
C ASN A 303 12.10 2.50 -5.50
N ILE A 304 12.64 1.57 -4.73
CA ILE A 304 13.27 1.87 -3.43
C ILE A 304 14.58 2.63 -3.66
N GLU A 305 14.87 3.59 -2.79
CA GLU A 305 16.16 4.27 -2.78
C GLU A 305 17.28 3.26 -2.51
N ASN A 306 18.32 3.29 -3.33
CA ASN A 306 19.47 2.43 -3.13
C ASN A 306 20.32 2.95 -1.96
N SER A 307 20.45 2.17 -0.92
CA SER A 307 21.33 2.42 0.23
C SER A 307 22.73 1.84 -0.02
N PHE A 308 23.36 2.20 -1.14
CA PHE A 308 24.75 1.82 -1.36
C PHE A 308 25.67 2.91 -0.76
N ALA A 309 26.05 2.74 0.49
CA ALA A 309 27.11 3.53 1.09
C ALA A 309 28.45 2.85 0.81
N PHE A 310 29.25 3.46 -0.03
CA PHE A 310 30.66 3.06 -0.20
C PHE A 310 31.55 3.77 0.80
N THR A 311 31.08 4.84 1.45
CA THR A 311 31.86 5.69 2.34
C THR A 311 31.01 6.13 3.53
N ASP A 312 31.53 6.01 4.74
CA ASP A 312 30.89 6.46 5.97
C ASP A 312 31.15 7.97 6.17
N LEU A 313 30.09 8.76 6.25
CA LEU A 313 30.14 10.21 6.48
C LEU A 313 29.65 10.52 7.90
N LYS A 314 30.59 10.88 8.79
CA LYS A 314 30.28 11.16 10.20
C LYS A 314 29.94 12.61 10.47
N GLU A 315 30.53 13.53 9.72
CA GLU A 315 30.30 14.98 9.81
C GLU A 315 30.56 15.65 8.45
N ILE A 316 29.99 16.84 8.25
CA ILE A 316 30.21 17.65 7.07
C ILE A 316 30.92 18.94 7.51
N SER A 317 32.19 19.09 7.11
CA SER A 317 33.00 20.29 7.35
C SER A 317 33.07 21.18 6.11
N SER A 318 32.93 20.61 4.91
CA SER A 318 32.96 21.36 3.65
C SER A 318 31.96 20.82 2.64
N LEU A 319 31.43 21.71 1.81
CA LEU A 319 30.53 21.42 0.70
C LEU A 319 31.06 22.12 -0.56
N THR A 320 31.17 21.37 -1.65
CA THR A 320 31.56 21.89 -2.96
C THR A 320 30.46 21.58 -3.97
N ILE A 321 30.08 22.56 -4.76
CA ILE A 321 29.09 22.45 -5.83
C ILE A 321 29.74 22.89 -7.14
N HIS A 322 29.75 22.02 -8.15
CA HIS A 322 30.23 22.29 -9.50
C HIS A 322 29.23 21.78 -10.53
N LEU A 323 28.21 22.55 -10.81
CA LEU A 323 27.16 22.17 -11.79
C LEU A 323 27.30 23.07 -13.03
N GLU A 324 27.49 22.47 -14.19
CA GLU A 324 27.47 23.19 -15.47
C GLU A 324 26.09 23.69 -15.80
N GLN A 325 25.07 22.92 -15.45
CA GLN A 325 23.67 23.28 -15.63
C GLN A 325 22.77 22.53 -14.65
N LEU A 326 21.69 23.16 -14.23
CA LEU A 326 20.63 22.54 -13.46
C LEU A 326 19.42 22.33 -14.38
N VAL A 327 19.14 21.08 -14.73
CA VAL A 327 18.05 20.71 -15.67
C VAL A 327 16.98 19.93 -14.93
N LEU A 328 15.71 20.22 -15.18
CA LEU A 328 14.57 19.49 -14.64
C LEU A 328 13.51 19.28 -15.72
N HIS A 329 13.13 18.02 -15.98
CA HIS A 329 12.18 17.63 -17.02
C HIS A 329 12.52 18.23 -18.40
N GLY A 330 13.81 18.16 -18.78
CA GLY A 330 14.31 18.69 -20.05
C GLY A 330 14.43 20.22 -20.11
N LYS A 331 14.08 20.96 -19.05
CA LYS A 331 14.19 22.42 -18.99
C LYS A 331 15.43 22.83 -18.18
N ILE A 332 16.29 23.65 -18.77
CA ILE A 332 17.41 24.28 -18.07
C ILE A 332 16.83 25.34 -17.13
N LEU A 333 17.11 25.23 -15.84
CA LEU A 333 16.69 26.17 -14.80
C LEU A 333 17.75 27.22 -14.52
N THR A 334 19.00 26.80 -14.43
CA THR A 334 20.17 27.67 -14.20
C THR A 334 21.38 27.07 -14.90
N LYS A 335 22.23 27.95 -15.43
CA LYS A 335 23.54 27.61 -16.00
C LYS A 335 24.62 27.96 -14.97
N GLU A 336 25.66 27.13 -14.90
CA GLU A 336 26.84 27.30 -14.08
C GLU A 336 26.56 27.64 -12.61
N ILE A 337 26.62 26.65 -11.74
CA ILE A 337 26.52 26.81 -10.28
C ILE A 337 27.83 26.33 -9.68
N HIS A 338 28.63 27.26 -9.17
CA HIS A 338 29.89 26.99 -8.52
C HIS A 338 29.92 27.58 -7.13
N GLY A 339 30.38 26.84 -6.16
CA GLY A 339 30.52 27.32 -4.79
C GLY A 339 31.26 26.35 -3.89
N GLU A 340 32.08 26.89 -3.03
CA GLU A 340 32.81 26.15 -1.97
C GLU A 340 32.46 26.79 -0.62
N TYR A 341 32.01 25.95 0.30
CA TYR A 341 31.48 26.33 1.59
C TYR A 341 32.11 25.51 2.71
N GLN A 342 32.34 26.13 3.86
CA GLN A 342 32.94 25.53 5.05
C GLN A 342 32.08 25.82 6.28
N LYS A 343 32.29 25.07 7.36
CA LYS A 343 31.65 25.36 8.66
C LYS A 343 31.89 26.82 9.04
N GLY A 344 30.82 27.50 9.45
CA GLY A 344 30.82 28.95 9.73
C GLY A 344 30.26 29.80 8.60
N ASP A 345 30.17 29.27 7.37
CA ASP A 345 29.61 30.06 6.26
C ASP A 345 28.09 30.18 6.35
N ILE A 346 27.60 31.40 6.19
CA ILE A 346 26.20 31.73 5.97
C ILE A 346 26.05 32.15 4.51
N VAL A 347 25.28 31.40 3.75
CA VAL A 347 25.16 31.55 2.30
C VAL A 347 23.75 31.95 1.93
N TRP A 348 23.59 33.08 1.26
CA TRP A 348 22.31 33.50 0.71
C TRP A 348 22.14 33.01 -0.72
N ILE A 349 21.14 32.11 -0.95
CA ILE A 349 20.78 31.66 -2.29
C ILE A 349 19.78 32.65 -2.90
N LYS A 350 20.24 33.37 -3.93
CA LYS A 350 19.46 34.36 -4.68
C LYS A 350 19.09 33.89 -6.07
N GLY A 351 17.98 34.38 -6.57
CA GLY A 351 17.55 34.18 -7.95
C GLY A 351 16.06 34.43 -8.12
N PRO A 352 15.61 34.77 -9.32
CA PRO A 352 14.20 34.91 -9.63
C PRO A 352 13.38 33.62 -9.32
N SER A 353 12.06 33.72 -9.28
CA SER A 353 11.21 32.56 -9.16
C SER A 353 11.41 31.65 -10.38
N GLY A 354 11.47 30.33 -10.17
CA GLY A 354 11.66 29.35 -11.25
C GLY A 354 13.12 29.06 -11.66
N THR A 355 14.14 29.72 -11.06
CA THR A 355 15.55 29.42 -11.34
C THR A 355 16.08 28.15 -10.67
N GLY A 356 15.23 27.39 -9.99
CA GLY A 356 15.64 26.10 -9.44
C GLY A 356 16.21 26.13 -8.03
N LYS A 357 15.97 27.18 -7.22
CA LYS A 357 16.43 27.25 -5.81
C LYS A 357 16.02 26.02 -5.01
N SER A 358 14.74 25.70 -4.97
CA SER A 358 14.23 24.51 -4.25
C SER A 358 14.64 23.19 -4.92
N THR A 359 14.93 23.19 -6.24
CA THR A 359 15.48 22.02 -6.95
C THR A 359 16.91 21.75 -6.52
N LEU A 360 17.74 22.80 -6.40
CA LEU A 360 19.11 22.69 -5.89
C LEU A 360 19.13 22.13 -4.47
N VAL A 361 18.25 22.65 -3.60
CA VAL A 361 18.13 22.12 -2.23
C VAL A 361 17.75 20.64 -2.22
N LYS A 362 16.74 20.23 -3.00
CA LYS A 362 16.34 18.84 -3.10
C LYS A 362 17.43 17.93 -3.68
N LEU A 363 18.34 18.48 -4.48
CA LEU A 363 19.52 17.79 -4.96
C LEU A 363 20.55 17.63 -3.83
N LEU A 364 20.82 18.68 -3.02
CA LEU A 364 21.76 18.65 -1.89
C LEU A 364 21.37 17.61 -0.82
N ILE A 365 20.09 17.49 -0.51
CA ILE A 365 19.57 16.51 0.46
C ILE A 365 19.30 15.14 -0.17
N LYS A 366 19.70 14.94 -1.40
CA LYS A 366 19.57 13.68 -2.13
C LYS A 366 18.12 13.17 -2.25
N PHE A 367 17.13 14.09 -2.30
CA PHE A 367 15.74 13.73 -2.61
C PHE A 367 15.54 13.48 -4.08
N ARG A 368 16.17 14.28 -4.93
CA ARG A 368 15.95 14.29 -6.38
C ARG A 368 17.28 14.32 -7.11
N ASN A 369 17.39 13.55 -8.17
CA ASN A 369 18.39 13.77 -9.20
C ASN A 369 17.76 14.61 -10.33
N THR A 370 18.57 15.36 -11.07
CA THR A 370 18.11 16.20 -12.18
C THR A 370 18.70 15.71 -13.49
N ASP A 371 18.02 16.00 -14.61
CA ASP A 371 18.42 15.57 -15.92
C ASP A 371 19.81 16.11 -16.27
N GLY A 372 20.75 15.23 -16.64
CA GLY A 372 22.12 15.63 -16.98
C GLY A 372 22.98 16.12 -15.80
N THR A 373 22.43 16.21 -14.59
CA THR A 373 23.15 16.58 -13.39
C THR A 373 23.49 15.34 -12.59
N SER A 374 24.76 15.09 -12.38
CA SER A 374 25.23 13.97 -11.57
C SER A 374 25.44 14.39 -10.11
N PHE A 375 25.05 13.52 -9.18
CA PHE A 375 25.48 13.67 -7.78
C PHE A 375 27.02 13.69 -7.62
N ASN A 376 27.79 13.31 -8.65
CA ASN A 376 29.24 13.42 -8.67
C ASN A 376 29.74 14.88 -8.70
N ASN A 377 28.92 15.81 -9.12
CA ASN A 377 29.26 17.23 -9.23
C ASN A 377 29.04 18.00 -7.92
N ILE A 378 28.60 17.31 -6.88
CA ILE A 378 28.43 17.83 -5.53
C ILE A 378 29.23 16.92 -4.59
N SER A 379 30.02 17.50 -3.69
CA SER A 379 30.79 16.73 -2.72
C SER A 379 30.70 17.28 -1.31
N PHE A 380 30.63 16.39 -0.32
CA PHE A 380 30.81 16.69 1.09
C PHE A 380 32.19 16.19 1.52
N ASN A 381 33.02 17.04 2.08
CA ASN A 381 34.41 16.76 2.47
C ASN A 381 35.22 16.15 1.32
N GLY A 382 34.97 16.56 0.07
CA GLY A 382 35.60 15.97 -1.12
C GLY A 382 35.04 14.61 -1.56
N ILE A 383 34.07 14.03 -0.84
CA ILE A 383 33.42 12.78 -1.20
C ILE A 383 32.21 13.09 -2.07
N PRO A 384 32.10 12.54 -3.31
CA PRO A 384 30.96 12.78 -4.19
C PRO A 384 29.66 12.33 -3.55
N LEU A 385 28.61 13.15 -3.66
CA LEU A 385 27.31 12.88 -3.11
C LEU A 385 26.69 11.57 -3.64
N SER A 386 27.09 11.12 -4.84
CA SER A 386 26.66 9.85 -5.43
C SER A 386 27.09 8.63 -4.61
N SER A 387 28.23 8.69 -3.94
CA SER A 387 28.80 7.59 -3.14
C SER A 387 28.30 7.55 -1.69
N LEU A 388 27.53 8.54 -1.25
CA LEU A 388 27.00 8.64 0.11
C LEU A 388 25.61 8.02 0.21
N ASP A 389 25.30 7.43 1.37
CA ASP A 389 23.94 6.95 1.66
C ASP A 389 22.95 8.11 1.84
N PRO A 390 21.76 8.06 1.23
CA PRO A 390 20.76 9.12 1.43
C PRO A 390 20.36 9.34 2.89
N GLY A 391 20.28 8.27 3.68
CA GLY A 391 19.97 8.35 5.12
C GLY A 391 21.07 9.08 5.90
N GLN A 392 22.33 8.79 5.62
CA GLN A 392 23.48 9.50 6.24
C GLN A 392 23.50 10.99 5.88
N VAL A 393 23.28 11.31 4.61
CA VAL A 393 23.21 12.74 4.18
C VAL A 393 22.10 13.45 4.94
N ARG A 394 20.91 12.86 5.01
CA ARG A 394 19.73 13.46 5.67
C ARG A 394 19.84 13.53 7.19
N SER A 395 20.71 12.74 7.83
CA SER A 395 20.97 12.86 9.26
C SER A 395 21.91 14.02 9.61
N LEU A 396 22.70 14.51 8.65
CA LEU A 396 23.64 15.61 8.82
C LEU A 396 23.16 16.93 8.20
N VAL A 397 22.17 16.87 7.31
CA VAL A 397 21.60 18.01 6.60
C VAL A 397 20.14 18.20 7.00
N SER A 398 19.82 19.27 7.72
CA SER A 398 18.44 19.61 8.04
C SER A 398 17.90 20.63 7.03
N TYR A 399 16.71 20.35 6.49
CA TYR A 399 16.00 21.20 5.53
C TYR A 399 14.65 21.64 6.10
N LEU A 400 14.50 22.93 6.24
CA LEU A 400 13.24 23.56 6.62
C LEU A 400 12.55 24.08 5.36
N PRO A 401 11.47 23.42 4.92
CA PRO A 401 10.71 23.86 3.76
C PRO A 401 9.85 25.09 4.09
N GLN A 402 9.42 25.79 3.05
CA GLN A 402 8.50 26.93 3.15
C GLN A 402 7.21 26.59 3.93
N SER A 403 6.65 25.41 3.72
CA SER A 403 5.51 24.89 4.49
C SER A 403 5.97 23.81 5.48
N THR A 404 5.80 24.10 6.76
CA THR A 404 6.18 23.16 7.83
C THR A 404 5.18 22.00 7.91
N PRO A 405 5.63 20.73 7.84
CA PRO A 405 4.75 19.59 8.08
C PRO A 405 4.39 19.51 9.56
N ILE A 406 3.08 19.58 9.84
CA ILE A 406 2.50 19.43 11.19
C ILE A 406 1.56 18.23 11.14
N VAL A 407 1.66 17.37 12.15
CA VAL A 407 0.79 16.20 12.31
C VAL A 407 -0.18 16.41 13.46
N GLU A 408 -1.33 15.75 13.40
CA GLU A 408 -2.26 15.70 14.50
C GLU A 408 -1.63 14.95 15.69
N GLY A 409 -1.81 15.50 16.90
CA GLY A 409 -1.22 14.98 18.13
C GLY A 409 -0.96 16.08 19.14
N THR A 410 0.05 15.94 20.00
CA THR A 410 0.49 16.97 20.96
C THR A 410 1.60 17.85 20.36
N LEU A 411 1.85 19.01 20.98
CA LEU A 411 3.02 19.84 20.64
C LEU A 411 4.32 19.05 20.86
N ARG A 412 4.42 18.27 21.94
CA ARG A 412 5.59 17.42 22.23
C ARG A 412 5.82 16.40 21.11
N GLU A 413 4.80 15.68 20.67
CA GLU A 413 4.89 14.73 19.57
C GLU A 413 5.32 15.41 18.26
N ASN A 414 4.88 16.63 18.02
CA ASN A 414 5.31 17.41 16.86
C ASN A 414 6.77 17.85 16.97
N LEU A 415 7.27 18.20 18.14
CA LEU A 415 8.67 18.61 18.35
C LEU A 415 9.63 17.42 18.22
N PHE A 416 9.26 16.27 18.77
CA PHE A 416 10.04 15.03 18.73
C PHE A 416 9.58 14.08 17.62
N PHE A 417 9.04 14.58 16.53
CA PHE A 417 8.37 13.84 15.46
C PHE A 417 9.13 12.61 14.94
N ASN A 418 10.46 12.69 14.82
CA ASN A 418 11.34 11.64 14.32
C ASN A 418 12.36 11.13 15.35
N ARG A 419 12.18 11.48 16.63
CA ARG A 419 13.13 11.22 17.71
C ARG A 419 12.45 10.67 18.94
N SER A 420 13.20 9.93 19.74
CA SER A 420 12.75 9.57 21.08
C SER A 420 12.70 10.80 21.99
N TYR A 421 11.62 10.93 22.75
CA TYR A 421 11.48 12.02 23.72
C TYR A 421 12.63 12.01 24.74
N SER A 422 13.19 13.20 25.00
CA SER A 422 14.23 13.44 26.01
C SER A 422 13.86 14.65 26.86
N PRO A 423 13.72 14.52 28.19
CA PRO A 423 13.46 15.65 29.09
C PRO A 423 14.56 16.71 29.03
N HIS A 424 15.81 16.30 28.83
CA HIS A 424 16.94 17.22 28.70
C HIS A 424 16.84 18.08 27.43
N GLU A 425 16.45 17.48 26.30
CA GLU A 425 16.24 18.22 25.04
C GLU A 425 15.04 19.17 25.13
N GLU A 426 13.98 18.81 25.89
CA GLU A 426 12.85 19.71 26.16
C GLU A 426 13.30 20.93 26.97
N GLU A 427 14.17 20.74 27.97
CA GLU A 427 14.76 21.84 28.74
C GLU A 427 15.63 22.73 27.88
N LEU A 428 16.45 22.18 26.97
CA LEU A 428 17.24 22.94 26.01
C LEU A 428 16.36 23.80 25.09
N LEU A 429 15.23 23.28 24.65
CA LEU A 429 14.26 24.05 23.86
C LEU A 429 13.65 25.23 24.66
N LEU A 430 13.34 25.01 25.94
CA LEU A 430 12.88 26.10 26.83
C LEU A 430 13.93 27.21 26.95
N GLN A 431 15.18 26.83 27.20
CA GLN A 431 16.31 27.78 27.37
C GLN A 431 16.64 28.51 26.07
N SER A 432 16.45 27.88 24.90
CA SER A 432 16.73 28.49 23.60
C SER A 432 15.82 29.69 23.27
N GLY A 433 14.64 29.77 23.86
CA GLY A 433 13.66 30.83 23.59
C GLY A 433 12.93 30.68 22.23
N ILE A 434 13.25 29.68 21.43
CA ILE A 434 12.61 29.46 20.10
C ILE A 434 11.09 29.36 20.23
N LEU A 435 10.61 28.65 21.27
CA LEU A 435 9.20 28.41 21.54
C LEU A 435 8.53 29.41 22.47
N SER A 436 9.21 30.48 22.89
CA SER A 436 8.74 31.40 23.92
C SER A 436 7.35 31.99 23.65
N THR A 437 7.07 32.41 22.42
CA THR A 437 5.75 32.95 22.05
C THR A 437 4.66 31.86 21.98
N LEU A 438 5.02 30.65 21.59
CA LEU A 438 4.09 29.51 21.52
C LEU A 438 3.75 29.02 22.94
N LEU A 439 4.74 28.89 23.80
CA LEU A 439 4.59 28.46 25.19
C LEU A 439 3.96 29.50 26.12
N ALA A 440 3.80 30.74 25.67
CA ALA A 440 3.06 31.78 26.40
C ALA A 440 1.56 31.42 26.56
N HIS A 441 0.99 30.60 25.64
CA HIS A 441 -0.44 30.24 25.63
C HIS A 441 -0.71 28.77 25.34
N LYS A 442 0.33 27.97 25.12
CA LYS A 442 0.26 26.51 24.94
C LYS A 442 1.27 25.82 25.86
N SER A 443 1.01 24.54 26.18
CA SER A 443 1.96 23.65 26.85
C SER A 443 2.47 22.60 25.88
N PHE A 444 3.49 21.85 26.24
CA PHE A 444 3.99 20.72 25.43
C PHE A 444 2.91 19.63 25.18
N ASP A 445 1.95 19.49 26.10
CA ASP A 445 0.85 18.54 25.99
C ASP A 445 -0.40 19.13 25.31
N SER A 446 -0.33 20.39 24.84
CA SER A 446 -1.44 21.01 24.11
C SER A 446 -1.74 20.27 22.81
N PRO A 447 -3.01 20.01 22.49
CA PRO A 447 -3.40 19.31 21.25
C PRO A 447 -3.15 20.20 20.04
N ILE A 448 -2.57 19.60 19.02
CA ILE A 448 -2.40 20.15 17.68
C ILE A 448 -3.36 19.41 16.77
N LEU A 449 -4.23 20.15 16.10
CA LEU A 449 -5.23 19.62 15.19
C LEU A 449 -4.61 19.26 13.82
N GLU A 450 -5.38 18.56 13.01
CA GLU A 450 -4.98 18.15 11.67
C GLU A 450 -4.39 19.32 10.87
N ASN A 451 -3.23 19.07 10.23
CA ASN A 451 -2.45 20.08 9.49
C ASN A 451 -2.09 21.35 10.29
N GLY A 452 -2.16 21.26 11.63
CA GLY A 452 -1.91 22.41 12.49
C GLY A 452 -2.89 23.58 12.25
N SER A 453 -4.18 23.25 12.04
CA SER A 453 -5.23 24.27 11.79
C SER A 453 -5.43 25.24 12.97
N ASN A 454 -5.03 24.84 14.17
CA ASN A 454 -5.05 25.67 15.39
C ASN A 454 -3.71 26.36 15.68
N LEU A 455 -2.81 26.43 14.68
CA LEU A 455 -1.53 27.13 14.76
C LEU A 455 -1.44 28.24 13.72
N SER A 456 -0.88 29.38 14.11
CA SER A 456 -0.49 30.42 13.15
C SER A 456 0.71 29.99 12.30
N GLY A 457 0.93 30.66 11.16
CA GLY A 457 2.10 30.39 10.31
C GLY A 457 3.44 30.53 11.07
N GLY A 458 3.56 31.55 11.91
CA GLY A 458 4.74 31.76 12.73
C GLY A 458 4.97 30.69 13.80
N GLU A 459 3.90 30.15 14.39
CA GLU A 459 3.99 29.03 15.34
C GLU A 459 4.46 27.74 14.65
N LYS A 460 3.96 27.45 13.45
CA LYS A 460 4.41 26.32 12.63
C LYS A 460 5.91 26.43 12.30
N GLN A 461 6.37 27.62 11.93
CA GLN A 461 7.79 27.86 11.64
C GLN A 461 8.66 27.68 12.88
N ARG A 462 8.23 28.14 14.06
CA ARG A 462 8.94 27.92 15.33
C ARG A 462 9.06 26.44 15.69
N ILE A 463 8.03 25.64 15.44
CA ILE A 463 8.08 24.19 15.61
C ILE A 463 9.12 23.56 14.65
N ALA A 464 9.16 23.98 13.38
CA ALA A 464 10.15 23.50 12.43
C ALA A 464 11.59 23.83 12.87
N LEU A 465 11.80 25.05 13.33
CA LEU A 465 13.10 25.48 13.82
C LEU A 465 13.53 24.75 15.10
N ALA A 466 12.58 24.51 16.02
CA ALA A 466 12.86 23.72 17.21
C ALA A 466 13.29 22.29 16.86
N ARG A 467 12.66 21.66 15.87
CA ARG A 467 13.11 20.36 15.33
C ARG A 467 14.55 20.43 14.80
N ALA A 468 14.85 21.40 13.93
CA ALA A 468 16.19 21.57 13.38
C ALA A 468 17.25 21.92 14.44
N PHE A 469 16.86 22.64 15.49
CA PHE A 469 17.74 22.94 16.63
C PHE A 469 18.11 21.64 17.37
N LEU A 470 17.17 20.75 17.60
CA LEU A 470 17.41 19.45 18.24
C LEU A 470 18.24 18.48 17.39
N GLU A 471 18.21 18.63 16.07
CA GLU A 471 18.97 17.76 15.16
C GLU A 471 20.46 18.05 15.14
N HIS A 472 20.91 19.23 15.57
CA HIS A 472 22.30 19.71 15.52
C HIS A 472 22.97 19.43 14.16
N PRO A 473 22.38 19.87 13.02
CA PRO A 473 22.86 19.51 11.70
C PRO A 473 24.19 20.21 11.37
N ASP A 474 25.03 19.54 10.57
CA ASP A 474 26.23 20.15 10.00
C ASP A 474 25.92 21.10 8.85
N VAL A 475 24.81 20.87 8.15
CA VAL A 475 24.28 21.77 7.11
C VAL A 475 22.82 22.08 7.40
N LEU A 476 22.49 23.37 7.54
CA LEU A 476 21.13 23.84 7.75
C LEU A 476 20.66 24.61 6.52
N ILE A 477 19.50 24.24 5.97
CA ILE A 477 18.90 24.89 4.80
C ILE A 477 17.55 25.47 5.21
N LEU A 478 17.41 26.78 5.10
CA LEU A 478 16.22 27.57 5.43
C LEU A 478 15.56 28.05 4.13
N ASP A 479 14.40 27.49 3.78
CA ASP A 479 13.67 27.85 2.56
C ASP A 479 12.45 28.72 2.90
N GLU A 480 12.59 30.02 2.71
CA GLU A 480 11.58 31.05 2.96
C GLU A 480 10.94 31.01 4.37
N VAL A 481 11.71 30.61 5.39
CA VAL A 481 11.21 30.43 6.77
C VAL A 481 10.77 31.73 7.45
N THR A 482 11.01 32.88 6.86
CA THR A 482 10.60 34.19 7.38
C THR A 482 9.40 34.80 6.68
N SER A 483 8.91 34.18 5.60
CA SER A 483 7.88 34.75 4.71
C SER A 483 6.52 35.00 5.38
N SER A 484 6.19 34.27 6.45
CA SER A 484 4.95 34.43 7.23
C SER A 484 5.12 35.17 8.55
N LEU A 485 6.28 35.82 8.78
CA LEU A 485 6.60 36.56 9.98
C LEU A 485 6.68 38.08 9.69
N ASP A 486 6.33 38.88 10.68
CA ASP A 486 6.70 40.30 10.64
C ASP A 486 8.24 40.48 10.74
N GLN A 487 8.74 41.65 10.35
CA GLN A 487 10.17 41.92 10.28
C GLN A 487 10.87 41.75 11.64
N SER A 488 10.21 42.09 12.75
CA SER A 488 10.76 41.97 14.10
C SER A 488 10.89 40.48 14.49
N ALA A 489 9.85 39.70 14.30
CA ALA A 489 9.84 38.25 14.58
C ALA A 489 10.82 37.48 13.68
N ALA A 490 10.92 37.86 12.39
CA ALA A 490 11.88 37.29 11.45
C ALA A 490 13.34 37.56 11.89
N THR A 491 13.64 38.80 12.33
CA THR A 491 14.98 39.17 12.83
C THR A 491 15.32 38.39 14.10
N GLN A 492 14.41 38.31 15.07
CA GLN A 492 14.61 37.53 16.30
C GLN A 492 14.88 36.07 16.01
N LEU A 493 14.09 35.49 15.10
CA LEU A 493 14.19 34.08 14.72
C LEU A 493 15.54 33.81 14.03
N LEU A 494 15.95 34.63 13.07
CA LEU A 494 17.24 34.49 12.40
C LEU A 494 18.40 34.64 13.40
N ASN A 495 18.34 35.57 14.32
CA ASN A 495 19.36 35.74 15.37
C ASN A 495 19.50 34.48 16.22
N LEU A 496 18.40 33.86 16.64
CA LEU A 496 18.43 32.61 17.40
C LEU A 496 19.04 31.44 16.60
N VAL A 497 18.64 31.30 15.34
CA VAL A 497 19.15 30.23 14.49
C VAL A 497 20.62 30.38 14.14
N LEU A 498 21.08 31.63 13.99
CA LEU A 498 22.44 31.94 13.57
C LEU A 498 23.45 32.05 14.74
N GLN A 499 22.99 31.99 15.99
CA GLN A 499 23.90 31.97 17.15
C GLN A 499 24.96 30.88 17.07
N ASP A 500 24.59 29.68 16.58
CA ASP A 500 25.48 28.54 16.41
C ASP A 500 26.00 28.38 14.97
N SER A 501 25.89 29.38 14.11
CA SER A 501 26.30 29.33 12.70
C SER A 501 27.77 28.91 12.50
N GLN A 502 28.65 29.24 13.44
CA GLN A 502 30.07 28.87 13.42
C GLN A 502 30.30 27.34 13.39
N LYS A 503 29.32 26.55 13.86
CA LYS A 503 29.44 25.08 13.95
C LYS A 503 28.94 24.36 12.71
N ARG A 504 28.30 25.07 11.76
CA ARG A 504 27.62 24.49 10.61
C ARG A 504 27.69 25.36 9.37
N ILE A 505 27.35 24.79 8.21
CA ILE A 505 27.10 25.56 6.98
C ILE A 505 25.62 25.93 6.96
N THR A 506 25.27 27.19 6.75
CA THR A 506 23.87 27.64 6.74
C THR A 506 23.51 28.22 5.38
N PHE A 507 22.51 27.63 4.70
CA PHE A 507 21.92 28.19 3.48
C PHE A 507 20.60 28.88 3.81
N ILE A 508 20.40 30.08 3.27
CA ILE A 508 19.17 30.85 3.44
C ILE A 508 18.61 31.17 2.05
N ILE A 509 17.41 30.72 1.77
CA ILE A 509 16.62 31.13 0.61
C ILE A 509 15.58 32.13 1.11
N SER A 510 15.59 33.34 0.58
CA SER A 510 14.61 34.36 0.91
C SER A 510 14.48 35.36 -0.22
N HIS A 511 13.29 35.87 -0.42
CA HIS A 511 13.01 37.00 -1.29
C HIS A 511 13.24 38.37 -0.58
N ASP A 512 13.32 38.35 0.76
CA ASP A 512 13.59 39.54 1.58
C ASP A 512 15.08 39.90 1.59
N LEU A 513 15.37 41.14 1.91
CA LEU A 513 16.75 41.63 2.05
C LEU A 513 17.38 41.29 3.42
N LEU A 514 16.61 40.81 4.37
CA LEU A 514 17.07 40.44 5.72
C LEU A 514 18.31 39.53 5.72
N PRO A 515 18.39 38.46 4.88
CA PRO A 515 19.58 37.61 4.85
C PRO A 515 20.87 38.35 4.48
N ALA A 516 20.81 39.49 3.77
CA ALA A 516 21.97 40.29 3.40
C ALA A 516 22.76 40.81 4.60
N GLN A 517 22.13 40.95 5.77
CA GLN A 517 22.78 41.43 7.00
C GLN A 517 23.63 40.33 7.67
N TYR A 518 23.33 39.05 7.38
CA TYR A 518 23.94 37.89 8.02
C TYR A 518 24.85 37.09 7.09
N ALA A 519 24.56 37.11 5.78
CA ALA A 519 25.25 36.29 4.81
C ALA A 519 26.63 36.81 4.47
N GLY A 520 27.64 35.98 4.73
CA GLY A 520 29.02 36.23 4.30
C GLY A 520 29.29 35.91 2.84
N LYS A 521 28.47 34.95 2.28
CA LYS A 521 28.57 34.48 0.89
C LYS A 521 27.22 34.57 0.18
N THR A 522 27.24 34.67 -1.13
CA THR A 522 26.03 34.68 -1.95
C THR A 522 26.17 33.68 -3.09
N LEU A 523 25.15 32.83 -3.29
CA LEU A 523 25.02 31.95 -4.44
C LEU A 523 23.91 32.49 -5.35
N ASN A 524 24.28 33.00 -6.51
CA ASN A 524 23.34 33.57 -7.47
C ASN A 524 22.93 32.52 -8.49
N LEU A 525 21.63 32.26 -8.60
CA LEU A 525 21.05 31.41 -9.63
C LEU A 525 20.48 32.29 -10.75
N THR A 526 21.12 32.22 -11.90
CA THR A 526 20.73 32.97 -13.12
C THR A 526 20.20 32.02 -14.16
N PRO A 527 19.09 32.35 -14.85
CA PRO A 527 18.48 31.46 -15.88
C PRO A 527 19.41 31.19 -17.06
#